data_126fab3689e21fab3269e0461e6e3e99
#
_entry.id   126fab3689e21fab3269e0461e6e3e99
#
_cell.length_a   1.000
_cell.length_b   1.000
_cell.length_c   1.000
_cell.angle_alpha   90.00
_cell.angle_beta   90.00
_cell.angle_gamma   90.00
#
_symmetry.space_group_name_H-M   'P 1'
#
loop_
_entity.id
_entity.type
_entity.pdbx_description
1 polymer ?
#
loop_
_entity_poly.entity_id
_entity_poly.type
_entity_poly.pdbx_seq_one_letter_code
_entity_poly.pdbx_strand_id
1 'polypeptide(L)'
;MNLAYYPGCALHGSSNDYEQSLQACLETLDVQLNEIDDWICCGATAAHSLNQKLAIALPARNLALAEEDGYRQMLAPCPMCSMQLLKARKALTEDEALRRGVSEIIELEVRGETSEREFLQMSRDRGSFLAQNLPSAIEL
;
A
#
# COMPACT_ATOMS: atom_id res chain seq x y z
N MET A 1 5.98 -14.65 1.40
CA MET A 1 6.17 -13.29 1.98
C MET A 1 4.81 -12.71 2.28
N ASN A 2 4.62 -12.17 3.51
CA ASN A 2 3.32 -11.61 3.93
C ASN A 2 3.35 -10.08 3.82
N LEU A 3 2.37 -9.51 3.13
CA LEU A 3 2.22 -8.06 2.95
C LEU A 3 0.83 -7.63 3.40
N ALA A 4 0.72 -6.44 3.98
CA ALA A 4 -0.55 -5.76 4.03
C ALA A 4 -1.02 -5.43 2.61
N TYR A 5 -2.31 -5.53 2.36
CA TYR A 5 -2.89 -5.23 1.06
C TYR A 5 -3.90 -4.11 1.17
N TYR A 6 -3.67 -3.06 0.39
CA TYR A 6 -4.59 -1.95 0.26
C TYR A 6 -5.12 -1.88 -1.18
N PRO A 7 -6.30 -2.45 -1.46
CA PRO A 7 -6.86 -2.48 -2.82
C PRO A 7 -7.24 -1.09 -3.32
N GLY A 8 -7.76 -0.25 -2.44
CA GLY A 8 -8.34 1.03 -2.82
C GLY A 8 -9.67 0.89 -3.59
N CYS A 9 -10.39 1.99 -3.74
CA CYS A 9 -11.73 1.99 -4.31
C CYS A 9 -11.81 1.54 -5.78
N ALA A 10 -10.74 1.70 -6.56
CA ALA A 10 -10.73 1.32 -7.97
C ALA A 10 -10.72 -0.20 -8.18
N LEU A 11 -9.96 -0.94 -7.40
CA LEU A 11 -9.86 -2.39 -7.53
C LEU A 11 -11.14 -3.09 -7.06
N HIS A 12 -11.72 -2.66 -5.96
CA HIS A 12 -13.01 -3.17 -5.48
C HIS A 12 -14.21 -2.78 -6.38
N GLY A 13 -14.02 -1.79 -7.26
CA GLY A 13 -15.07 -1.29 -8.14
C GLY A 13 -14.87 -1.68 -9.60
N SER A 14 -14.29 -0.79 -10.37
CA SER A 14 -14.21 -0.89 -11.84
C SER A 14 -13.08 -1.76 -12.37
N SER A 15 -12.09 -2.14 -11.54
CA SER A 15 -10.86 -2.82 -11.97
C SER A 15 -10.68 -4.20 -11.31
N ASN A 16 -11.78 -4.92 -11.10
CA ASN A 16 -11.77 -6.25 -10.48
C ASN A 16 -10.97 -7.28 -11.30
N ASP A 17 -11.02 -7.22 -12.64
CA ASP A 17 -10.22 -8.10 -13.51
C ASP A 17 -8.72 -7.92 -13.28
N TYR A 18 -8.29 -6.68 -13.04
CA TYR A 18 -6.90 -6.38 -12.68
C TYR A 18 -6.54 -6.96 -11.32
N GLU A 19 -7.42 -6.85 -10.34
CA GLU A 19 -7.21 -7.42 -9.01
C GLU A 19 -7.05 -8.94 -9.06
N GLN A 20 -7.93 -9.65 -9.79
CA GLN A 20 -7.84 -11.10 -9.97
C GLN A 20 -6.51 -11.51 -10.63
N SER A 21 -6.10 -10.80 -11.67
CA SER A 21 -4.83 -11.04 -12.35
C SER A 21 -3.64 -10.82 -11.44
N LEU A 22 -3.69 -9.76 -10.62
CA LEU A 22 -2.68 -9.43 -9.64
C LEU A 22 -2.53 -10.54 -8.60
N GLN A 23 -3.64 -10.99 -8.02
CA GLN A 23 -3.65 -12.06 -7.03
C GLN A 23 -3.06 -13.36 -7.59
N ALA A 24 -3.48 -13.76 -8.78
CA ALA A 24 -2.94 -14.96 -9.45
C ALA A 24 -1.42 -14.86 -9.69
N CYS A 25 -0.92 -13.69 -10.11
CA CYS A 25 0.52 -13.47 -10.26
C CYS A 25 1.26 -13.57 -8.92
N LEU A 26 0.71 -13.00 -7.86
CA LEU A 26 1.34 -12.97 -6.54
C LEU A 26 1.36 -14.35 -5.87
N GLU A 27 0.33 -15.17 -6.08
CA GLU A 27 0.32 -16.56 -5.65
C GLU A 27 1.48 -17.36 -6.27
N THR A 28 1.76 -17.15 -7.57
CA THR A 28 2.89 -17.83 -8.24
C THR A 28 4.25 -17.36 -7.70
N LEU A 29 4.31 -16.18 -7.08
CA LEU A 29 5.51 -15.61 -6.47
C LEU A 29 5.63 -15.91 -4.97
N ASP A 30 4.77 -16.76 -4.42
CA ASP A 30 4.69 -17.07 -2.99
C ASP A 30 4.56 -15.81 -2.11
N VAL A 31 3.72 -14.88 -2.56
CA VAL A 31 3.36 -13.65 -1.84
C VAL A 31 1.93 -13.76 -1.35
N GLN A 32 1.76 -13.71 -0.04
CA GLN A 32 0.44 -13.67 0.59
C GLN A 32 0.05 -12.23 0.86
N LEU A 33 -1.13 -11.86 0.38
CA LEU A 33 -1.75 -10.57 0.63
C LEU A 33 -2.76 -10.68 1.75
N ASN A 34 -2.67 -9.79 2.71
CA ASN A 34 -3.63 -9.67 3.80
C ASN A 34 -4.27 -8.29 3.68
N GLU A 35 -5.52 -8.25 3.25
CA GLU A 35 -6.26 -7.01 3.15
C GLU A 35 -6.38 -6.35 4.53
N ILE A 36 -6.15 -5.05 4.59
CA ILE A 36 -6.27 -4.27 5.81
C ILE A 36 -7.76 -4.12 6.13
N ASP A 37 -8.16 -4.52 7.33
CA ASP A 37 -9.53 -4.32 7.79
C ASP A 37 -9.83 -2.81 7.96
N ASP A 38 -11.07 -2.42 7.68
CA ASP A 38 -11.58 -1.06 7.88
C ASP A 38 -10.78 0.05 7.18
N TRP A 39 -10.13 -0.27 6.06
CA TRP A 39 -9.45 0.73 5.24
C TRP A 39 -10.45 1.75 4.65
N ILE A 40 -9.97 2.95 4.40
CA ILE A 40 -10.75 4.04 3.78
C ILE A 40 -10.11 4.53 2.49
N CYS A 41 -10.84 5.35 1.72
CA CYS A 41 -10.31 5.97 0.51
C CYS A 41 -9.04 6.78 0.81
N CYS A 42 -8.03 6.69 -0.07
CA CYS A 42 -6.79 7.46 0.04
C CYS A 42 -6.95 8.97 -0.20
N GLY A 43 -8.14 9.42 -0.59
CA GLY A 43 -8.45 10.85 -0.80
C GLY A 43 -7.85 11.48 -2.05
N ALA A 44 -7.36 10.70 -3.00
CA ALA A 44 -6.67 11.19 -4.19
C ALA A 44 -7.48 12.18 -5.06
N THR A 45 -8.79 12.09 -5.05
CA THR A 45 -9.67 12.85 -5.96
C THR A 45 -10.14 14.18 -5.39
N ALA A 46 -10.43 14.28 -4.10
CA ALA A 46 -11.08 15.44 -3.52
C ALA A 46 -10.39 16.03 -2.29
N ALA A 47 -9.76 15.20 -1.46
CA ALA A 47 -9.28 15.63 -0.15
C ALA A 47 -8.23 16.77 -0.23
N HIS A 48 -7.30 16.72 -1.18
CA HIS A 48 -6.27 17.73 -1.34
C HIS A 48 -6.81 19.11 -1.78
N SER A 49 -7.98 19.12 -2.45
CA SER A 49 -8.65 20.37 -2.84
C SER A 49 -9.46 20.99 -1.71
N LEU A 50 -9.88 20.17 -0.75
CA LEU A 50 -10.70 20.59 0.36
C LEU A 50 -9.86 21.03 1.57
N ASN A 51 -8.90 20.22 1.98
CA ASN A 51 -8.11 20.48 3.17
C ASN A 51 -6.79 19.68 3.12
N GLN A 52 -5.66 20.37 3.28
CA GLN A 52 -4.34 19.76 3.28
C GLN A 52 -4.13 18.72 4.40
N LYS A 53 -4.68 18.97 5.59
CA LYS A 53 -4.59 18.00 6.70
C LYS A 53 -5.38 16.73 6.40
N LEU A 54 -6.57 16.88 5.82
CA LEU A 54 -7.40 15.76 5.41
C LEU A 54 -6.72 14.92 4.32
N ALA A 55 -6.04 15.58 3.37
CA ALA A 55 -5.28 14.91 2.33
C ALA A 55 -4.14 14.02 2.86
N ILE A 56 -3.63 14.32 4.04
CA ILE A 56 -2.62 13.52 4.73
C ILE A 56 -3.28 12.52 5.69
N ALA A 57 -4.31 12.91 6.41
CA ALA A 57 -4.97 12.08 7.41
C ALA A 57 -5.63 10.82 6.81
N LEU A 58 -6.26 10.93 5.65
CA LEU A 58 -6.92 9.78 5.00
C LEU A 58 -5.94 8.65 4.65
N PRO A 59 -4.86 8.89 3.88
CA PRO A 59 -3.89 7.83 3.63
C PRO A 59 -3.11 7.43 4.89
N ALA A 60 -2.87 8.35 5.82
CA ALA A 60 -2.21 8.06 7.09
C ALA A 60 -2.97 7.04 7.94
N ARG A 61 -4.31 7.09 7.94
CA ARG A 61 -5.13 6.11 8.64
C ARG A 61 -4.89 4.69 8.11
N ASN A 62 -4.82 4.52 6.80
CA ASN A 62 -4.54 3.22 6.21
C ASN A 62 -3.14 2.70 6.55
N LEU A 63 -2.14 3.61 6.62
CA LEU A 63 -0.80 3.24 7.10
C LEU A 63 -0.81 2.82 8.58
N ALA A 64 -1.54 3.57 9.42
CA ALA A 64 -1.66 3.26 10.85
C ALA A 64 -2.32 1.89 11.10
N LEU A 65 -3.37 1.56 10.37
CA LEU A 65 -4.02 0.24 10.45
C LEU A 65 -3.05 -0.89 10.10
N ALA A 66 -2.27 -0.74 9.03
CA ALA A 66 -1.24 -1.72 8.69
C ALA A 66 -0.15 -1.84 9.77
N GLU A 67 0.23 -0.74 10.39
CA GLU A 67 1.20 -0.71 11.51
C GLU A 67 0.65 -1.37 12.76
N GLU A 68 -0.63 -1.16 13.06
CA GLU A 68 -1.33 -1.79 14.18
C GLU A 68 -1.39 -3.32 14.03
N ASP A 69 -1.65 -3.80 12.81
CA ASP A 69 -1.60 -5.22 12.45
C ASP A 69 -0.17 -5.80 12.38
N GLY A 70 0.85 -4.99 12.62
CA GLY A 70 2.25 -5.40 12.64
C GLY A 70 2.93 -5.50 11.27
N TYR A 71 2.30 -5.01 10.21
CA TYR A 71 2.89 -5.01 8.88
C TYR A 71 3.88 -3.87 8.70
N ARG A 72 5.06 -4.21 8.19
CA ARG A 72 6.08 -3.21 7.80
C ARG A 72 6.07 -2.88 6.32
N GLN A 73 5.35 -3.65 5.53
CA GLN A 73 5.25 -3.47 4.08
C GLN A 73 3.80 -3.62 3.64
N MET A 74 3.37 -2.71 2.78
CA MET A 74 2.03 -2.66 2.21
C MET A 74 2.11 -2.64 0.70
N LEU A 75 1.29 -3.43 0.04
CA LEU A 75 1.08 -3.36 -1.40
C LEU A 75 -0.16 -2.52 -1.70
N ALA A 76 0.03 -1.46 -2.49
CA ALA A 76 -1.05 -0.64 -3.03
C ALA A 76 -0.95 -0.62 -4.57
N PRO A 77 -1.74 -1.44 -5.30
CA PRO A 77 -1.59 -1.59 -6.75
C PRO A 77 -2.03 -0.37 -7.55
N CYS A 78 -2.93 0.43 -7.00
CA CYS A 78 -3.39 1.65 -7.65
C CYS A 78 -2.34 2.76 -7.55
N PRO A 79 -1.79 3.29 -8.68
CA PRO A 79 -0.73 4.30 -8.66
C PRO A 79 -1.13 5.60 -7.94
N MET A 80 -2.41 5.98 -8.02
CA MET A 80 -2.90 7.17 -7.31
C MET A 80 -2.93 6.95 -5.80
N CYS A 81 -3.38 5.79 -5.35
CA CYS A 81 -3.38 5.43 -3.94
C CYS A 81 -1.96 5.34 -3.41
N SER A 82 -1.09 4.65 -4.14
CA SER A 82 0.33 4.50 -3.87
C SER A 82 1.01 5.85 -3.64
N MET A 83 0.79 6.78 -4.56
CA MET A 83 1.34 8.14 -4.44
C MET A 83 0.83 8.88 -3.18
N GLN A 84 -0.44 8.74 -2.81
CA GLN A 84 -0.98 9.41 -1.62
C GLN A 84 -0.41 8.81 -0.32
N LEU A 85 -0.30 7.48 -0.25
CA LEU A 85 0.34 6.79 0.87
C LEU A 85 1.80 7.22 1.04
N LEU A 86 2.59 7.25 -0.06
CA LEU A 86 3.97 7.73 -0.05
C LEU A 86 4.10 9.18 0.43
N LYS A 87 3.24 10.07 -0.07
CA LYS A 87 3.23 11.48 0.34
C LYS A 87 2.92 11.64 1.83
N ALA A 88 1.89 10.92 2.30
CA ALA A 88 1.52 10.96 3.70
C ALA A 88 2.65 10.43 4.58
N ARG A 89 3.20 9.26 4.27
CA ARG A 89 4.33 8.69 5.00
C ARG A 89 5.52 9.65 5.07
N LYS A 90 5.91 10.24 3.93
CA LYS A 90 7.01 11.20 3.90
C LYS A 90 6.73 12.41 4.80
N ALA A 91 5.55 13.03 4.67
CA ALA A 91 5.19 14.18 5.48
C ALA A 91 5.20 13.87 6.99
N LEU A 92 4.71 12.69 7.38
CA LEU A 92 4.66 12.26 8.78
C LEU A 92 6.03 11.88 9.36
N THR A 93 6.96 11.42 8.53
CA THR A 93 8.35 11.14 8.95
C THR A 93 9.18 12.41 9.08
N GLU A 94 8.92 13.42 8.27
CA GLU A 94 9.66 14.69 8.25
C GLU A 94 9.16 15.69 9.30
N ASP A 95 7.88 15.61 9.70
CA ASP A 95 7.24 16.56 10.63
C ASP A 95 6.53 15.82 11.78
N GLU A 96 7.18 15.80 12.93
CA GLU A 96 6.64 15.17 14.15
C GLU A 96 5.40 15.88 14.70
N ALA A 97 5.30 17.21 14.55
CA ALA A 97 4.12 17.95 15.00
C ALA A 97 2.90 17.61 14.13
N LEU A 98 3.11 17.50 12.81
CA LEU A 98 2.09 17.04 11.89
C LEU A 98 1.66 15.60 12.19
N ARG A 99 2.62 14.71 12.46
CA ARG A 99 2.35 13.31 12.81
C ARG A 99 1.46 13.20 14.04
N ARG A 100 1.78 13.92 15.12
CA ARG A 100 0.96 13.95 16.33
C ARG A 100 -0.44 14.49 16.06
N GLY A 101 -0.55 15.61 15.35
CA GLY A 101 -1.86 16.19 15.01
C GLY A 101 -2.70 15.30 14.08
N VAL A 102 -2.07 14.53 13.20
CA VAL A 102 -2.77 13.54 12.35
C VAL A 102 -3.22 12.35 13.20
N SER A 103 -2.37 11.81 14.08
CA SER A 103 -2.71 10.71 14.98
C SER A 103 -3.91 11.05 15.88
N GLU A 104 -4.01 12.29 16.36
CA GLU A 104 -5.18 12.77 17.10
C GLU A 104 -6.46 12.79 16.25
N ILE A 105 -6.36 13.18 14.97
CA ILE A 105 -7.52 13.25 14.05
C ILE A 105 -8.04 11.88 13.70
N ILE A 106 -7.15 10.93 13.44
CA ILE A 106 -7.53 9.56 13.03
C ILE A 106 -7.79 8.62 14.21
N GLU A 107 -7.51 9.07 15.43
CA GLU A 107 -7.61 8.29 16.67
C GLU A 107 -6.77 6.99 16.67
N LEU A 108 -5.67 7.00 15.90
CA LEU A 108 -4.70 5.90 15.78
C LEU A 108 -3.28 6.44 15.85
N GLU A 109 -2.35 5.66 16.40
CA GLU A 109 -0.94 6.03 16.40
C GLU A 109 -0.29 5.72 15.05
N VAL A 110 0.16 6.75 14.35
CA VAL A 110 0.95 6.61 13.11
C VAL A 110 2.43 6.74 13.43
N ARG A 111 3.22 5.71 13.13
CA ARG A 111 4.66 5.69 13.34
C ARG A 111 5.44 6.05 12.09
N GLY A 112 4.86 5.83 10.90
CA GLY A 112 5.52 6.02 9.61
C GLY A 112 6.53 4.91 9.29
N GLU A 113 6.40 3.76 9.94
CA GLU A 113 7.30 2.62 9.77
C GLU A 113 6.93 1.75 8.58
N THR A 114 5.64 1.70 8.22
CA THR A 114 5.16 0.90 7.10
C THR A 114 5.60 1.52 5.78
N SER A 115 6.40 0.79 5.02
CA SER A 115 6.81 1.18 3.68
C SER A 115 5.84 0.61 2.65
N GLU A 116 5.41 1.48 1.74
CA GLU A 116 4.63 1.08 0.59
C GLU A 116 5.53 0.50 -0.50
N ARG A 117 5.04 -0.52 -1.18
CA ARG A 117 5.68 -1.10 -2.37
C ARG A 117 4.78 -0.96 -3.58
N GLU A 118 5.35 -0.49 -4.68
CA GLU A 118 4.71 -0.61 -5.97
C GLU A 118 4.77 -2.06 -6.48
N PHE A 119 3.68 -2.52 -7.08
CA PHE A 119 3.61 -3.85 -7.69
C PHE A 119 4.71 -4.10 -8.71
N LEU A 120 5.04 -3.11 -9.54
CA LEU A 120 6.09 -3.24 -10.55
C LEU A 120 7.48 -3.44 -9.94
N GLN A 121 7.77 -2.78 -8.81
CA GLN A 121 9.04 -2.96 -8.12
C GLN A 121 9.14 -4.34 -7.49
N MET A 122 8.07 -4.79 -6.85
CA MET A 122 8.00 -6.11 -6.24
C MET A 122 8.08 -7.23 -7.29
N SER A 123 7.41 -7.09 -8.43
CA SER A 123 7.49 -8.03 -9.54
C SER A 123 8.90 -8.10 -10.13
N ARG A 124 9.60 -6.97 -10.20
CA ARG A 124 10.98 -6.88 -10.66
C ARG A 124 11.94 -7.57 -9.71
N ASP A 125 11.81 -7.30 -8.40
CA ASP A 125 12.64 -7.87 -7.36
C ASP A 125 12.46 -9.40 -7.29
N ARG A 126 11.23 -9.89 -7.36
CA ARG A 126 10.90 -11.32 -7.34
C ARG A 126 11.12 -11.99 -8.70
N GLY A 127 10.86 -11.29 -9.79
CA GLY A 127 11.11 -11.80 -11.15
C GLY A 127 12.59 -12.07 -11.39
N SER A 128 13.48 -11.21 -10.90
CA SER A 128 14.92 -11.46 -10.98
C SER A 128 15.36 -12.62 -10.09
N PHE A 129 14.76 -12.80 -8.91
CA PHE A 129 14.98 -13.97 -8.07
C PHE A 129 14.51 -15.27 -8.75
N LEU A 130 13.34 -15.29 -9.35
CA LEU A 130 12.81 -16.44 -10.09
C LEU A 130 13.65 -16.75 -11.32
N ALA A 131 14.07 -15.75 -12.09
CA ALA A 131 14.92 -15.93 -13.25
C ALA A 131 16.31 -16.53 -12.89
N GLN A 132 16.81 -16.24 -11.69
CA GLN A 132 18.06 -16.80 -11.20
C GLN A 132 17.92 -18.21 -10.60
N ASN A 133 16.72 -18.59 -10.13
CA ASN A 133 16.48 -19.83 -9.40
C ASN A 133 15.55 -20.82 -10.13
N LEU A 134 14.97 -20.45 -11.28
CA LEU A 134 14.29 -21.41 -12.16
C LEU A 134 15.37 -22.33 -12.77
N PRO A 135 15.25 -23.64 -12.59
CA PRO A 135 16.11 -24.55 -13.38
C PRO A 135 15.83 -24.28 -14.85
N SER A 136 16.89 -24.35 -15.67
CA SER A 136 16.91 -24.11 -17.11
C SER A 136 16.06 -25.08 -17.95
N ALA A 137 14.91 -25.46 -17.47
CA ALA A 137 13.98 -26.43 -18.03
C ALA A 137 12.68 -25.77 -18.53
N ILE A 138 12.80 -24.71 -19.32
CA ILE A 138 11.84 -24.39 -20.34
C ILE A 138 12.64 -24.15 -21.61
N GLU A 139 13.21 -25.22 -22.16
CA GLU A 139 13.44 -25.32 -23.59
C GLU A 139 12.07 -25.65 -24.19
N LEU A 140 11.49 -24.66 -24.87
CA LEU A 140 10.41 -24.87 -25.84
C LEU A 140 11.01 -25.22 -27.18
#